data_96150bc24d3f783eacc7a18aa4928cb5
#
_entry.id   96150bc24d3f783eacc7a18aa4928cb5
#
_cell.length_a   1.000
_cell.length_b   1.000
_cell.length_c   1.000
_cell.angle_alpha   90.00
_cell.angle_beta   90.00
_cell.angle_gamma   90.00
#
_symmetry.space_group_name_H-M   'P 1'
#
loop_
_entity.id
_entity.type
_entity.pdbx_description
1 polymer ?
#
loop_
_entity_poly.entity_id
_entity_poly.type
_entity_poly.pdbx_seq_one_letter_code
_entity_poly.pdbx_strand_id
1 'polypeptide(L)'
;YTVLPDRAEWDNLHSLFPPTPGTRQIIVAEIDRVQTSCGFGVPLYEHQGERENLIKWAHKKGEPGLQDYRQQKNLVSIDGLPTPLAAKEPS
;
A
#
# COMPACT_ATOMS: atom_id res chain seq x y z
N TYR A 1 11.29 -5.05 -1.19
CA TYR A 1 10.36 -6.09 -1.65
C TYR A 1 8.97 -5.88 -1.08
N THR A 2 8.00 -6.56 -1.66
CA THR A 2 6.58 -6.43 -1.30
C THR A 2 6.12 -7.66 -0.55
N VAL A 3 5.37 -7.46 0.55
CA VAL A 3 4.78 -8.53 1.34
C VAL A 3 3.26 -8.45 1.19
N LEU A 4 2.64 -9.56 0.79
CA LEU A 4 1.20 -9.71 0.66
C LEU A 4 0.63 -10.40 1.90
N PRO A 5 -0.70 -10.29 2.16
CA PRO A 5 -1.32 -10.87 3.37
C PRO A 5 -1.15 -12.37 3.55
N ASP A 6 -0.87 -13.12 2.49
CA ASP A 6 -0.67 -14.57 2.58
C ASP A 6 0.78 -14.97 2.91
N ARG A 7 1.68 -14.01 3.08
CA ARG A 7 3.08 -14.29 3.38
C ARG A 7 3.29 -14.49 4.88
N ALA A 8 4.32 -15.30 5.22
CA ALA A 8 4.61 -15.65 6.61
C ALA A 8 4.94 -14.43 7.48
N GLU A 9 5.61 -13.43 6.92
CA GLU A 9 6.01 -12.23 7.66
C GLU A 9 4.91 -11.16 7.79
N TRP A 10 3.75 -11.36 7.17
CA TRP A 10 2.68 -10.35 7.16
C TRP A 10 2.24 -9.96 8.56
N ASP A 11 1.94 -10.93 9.42
CA ASP A 11 1.39 -10.66 10.75
C ASP A 11 2.35 -9.82 11.59
N ASN A 12 3.64 -10.15 11.56
CA ASN A 12 4.64 -9.41 12.33
C ASN A 12 4.78 -7.98 11.82
N LEU A 13 4.81 -7.79 10.51
CA LEU A 13 4.95 -6.46 9.93
C LEU A 13 3.67 -5.64 10.08
N HIS A 14 2.54 -6.23 9.83
CA HIS A 14 1.24 -5.55 9.91
C HIS A 14 0.93 -5.08 11.32
N SER A 15 1.37 -5.83 12.34
CA SER A 15 1.17 -5.46 13.73
C SER A 15 1.88 -4.16 14.14
N LEU A 16 2.83 -3.68 13.34
CA LEU A 16 3.51 -2.42 13.59
C LEU A 16 2.67 -1.19 13.26
N PHE A 17 1.56 -1.39 12.57
CA PHE A 17 0.69 -0.31 12.11
C PHE A 17 -0.71 -0.45 12.69
N PRO A 18 -1.46 0.66 12.86
CA PRO A 18 -2.86 0.57 13.24
C PRO A 18 -3.65 -0.10 12.12
N PRO A 19 -4.67 -0.91 12.46
CA PRO A 19 -5.53 -1.53 11.44
C PRO A 19 -6.16 -0.45 10.56
N THR A 20 -5.95 -0.55 9.26
CA THR A 20 -6.45 0.43 8.30
C THR A 20 -7.18 -0.30 7.18
N PRO A 21 -8.44 0.08 6.90
CA PRO A 21 -9.19 -0.55 5.81
C PRO A 21 -8.51 -0.27 4.47
N GLY A 22 -8.52 -1.26 3.59
CA GLY A 22 -7.92 -1.13 2.27
C GLY A 22 -6.44 -1.47 2.21
N THR A 23 -5.82 -1.86 3.31
CA THR A 23 -4.43 -2.31 3.31
C THR A 23 -4.31 -3.58 2.47
N ARG A 24 -3.46 -3.56 1.45
CA ARG A 24 -3.31 -4.68 0.53
C ARG A 24 -1.90 -5.23 0.44
N GLN A 25 -0.90 -4.46 0.83
CA GLN A 25 0.50 -4.88 0.74
C GLN A 25 1.34 -4.04 1.67
N ILE A 26 2.50 -4.58 2.04
CA ILE A 26 3.53 -3.88 2.80
C ILE A 26 4.79 -3.87 1.95
N ILE A 27 5.41 -2.71 1.83
CA ILE A 27 6.67 -2.56 1.10
C ILE A 27 7.78 -2.49 2.13
N VAL A 28 8.78 -3.39 1.99
CA VAL A 28 9.95 -3.44 2.87
C VAL A 28 11.16 -2.94 2.10
N ALA A 29 11.84 -1.93 2.64
CA ALA A 29 13.05 -1.40 2.08
C ALA A 29 14.23 -1.67 3.02
N GLU A 30 15.25 -2.33 2.51
CA GLU A 30 16.51 -2.48 3.23
C GLU A 30 17.35 -1.24 2.97
N ILE A 31 17.60 -0.46 4.03
CA ILE A 31 18.27 0.83 3.91
C ILE A 31 19.77 0.64 4.13
N ASP A 32 20.57 0.98 3.12
CA ASP A 32 22.03 0.90 3.19
C ASP A 32 22.72 2.27 3.17
N ARG A 33 21.96 3.34 2.92
CA ARG A 33 22.48 4.71 2.94
C ARG A 33 21.39 5.69 3.33
N VAL A 34 21.72 6.61 4.22
CA VAL A 34 20.84 7.73 4.61
C VAL A 34 21.63 9.01 4.44
N GLN A 35 21.04 10.00 3.80
CA GLN A 35 21.65 11.32 3.65
C GLN A 35 20.60 12.41 3.86
N THR A 36 21.06 13.59 4.22
CA THR A 36 20.20 14.77 4.34
C THR A 36 20.58 15.78 3.27
N SER A 37 19.65 16.63 2.93
CA SER A 37 19.91 17.75 2.04
C SER A 37 19.31 19.03 2.62
N CYS A 38 19.85 20.18 2.17
CA CYS A 38 19.42 21.49 2.61
C CYS A 38 18.02 21.82 2.08
N GLY A 39 17.15 22.30 2.98
CA GLY A 39 15.78 22.68 2.61
C GLY A 39 15.59 24.15 2.26
N PHE A 40 16.66 24.90 2.04
CA PHE A 40 16.57 26.35 1.84
C PHE A 40 15.80 26.76 0.59
N GLY A 41 15.76 25.91 -0.43
CA GLY A 41 15.01 26.17 -1.65
C GLY A 41 13.62 25.56 -1.68
N VAL A 42 13.19 24.92 -0.61
CA VAL A 42 11.89 24.27 -0.55
C VAL A 42 10.82 25.28 -0.17
N PRO A 43 9.68 25.35 -0.90
CA PRO A 43 8.58 26.23 -0.53
C PRO A 43 8.01 25.89 0.84
N LEU A 44 7.45 26.90 1.50
CA LEU A 44 6.76 26.71 2.78
C LEU A 44 5.30 26.37 2.54
N TYR A 45 4.82 25.34 3.25
CA TYR A 45 3.43 24.92 3.21
C TYR A 45 2.89 24.79 4.63
N GLU A 46 1.60 25.05 4.82
CA GLU A 46 0.92 24.74 6.06
C GLU A 46 0.26 23.36 5.95
N HIS A 47 0.58 22.47 6.86
CA HIS A 47 -0.08 21.18 6.92
C HIS A 47 -1.48 21.36 7.49
N GLN A 48 -2.52 21.04 6.72
CA GLN A 48 -3.91 21.18 7.12
C GLN A 48 -4.49 19.92 7.77
N GLY A 49 -3.87 18.78 7.56
CA GLY A 49 -4.32 17.50 8.10
C GLY A 49 -4.27 16.39 7.06
N GLU A 50 -4.64 15.22 7.50
CA GLU A 50 -4.70 14.04 6.64
C GLU A 50 -6.04 13.99 5.90
N ARG A 51 -6.03 13.45 4.69
CA ARG A 51 -7.23 13.25 3.91
C ARG A 51 -7.83 11.88 4.27
N GLU A 52 -9.12 11.84 4.55
CA GLU A 52 -9.79 10.61 4.97
C GLU A 52 -10.58 9.92 3.85
N ASN A 53 -10.55 10.47 2.64
CA ASN A 53 -11.36 9.98 1.53
C ASN A 53 -11.13 8.50 1.22
N LEU A 54 -9.86 8.08 1.21
CA LEU A 54 -9.51 6.70 0.88
C LEU A 54 -10.01 5.72 1.95
N ILE A 55 -9.84 6.09 3.23
CA ILE A 55 -10.29 5.25 4.34
C ILE A 55 -11.82 5.09 4.31
N LYS A 56 -12.52 6.19 4.09
CA LYS A 56 -14.00 6.16 4.00
C LYS A 56 -14.47 5.32 2.82
N TRP A 57 -13.81 5.46 1.67
CA TRP A 57 -14.11 4.68 0.48
C TRP A 57 -13.89 3.19 0.74
N ALA A 58 -12.76 2.83 1.37
CA ALA A 58 -12.44 1.44 1.68
C ALA A 58 -13.44 0.83 2.65
N HIS A 59 -13.87 1.57 3.67
CA HIS A 59 -14.92 1.13 4.59
C HIS A 59 -16.23 0.86 3.86
N LYS A 60 -16.61 1.76 2.98
CA LYS A 60 -17.87 1.63 2.22
C LYS A 60 -17.84 0.42 1.29
N LYS A 61 -16.70 0.14 0.68
CA LYS A 61 -16.54 -1.03 -0.20
C LYS A 61 -16.62 -2.34 0.58
N GLY A 62 -16.05 -2.38 1.79
CA GLY A 62 -15.91 -3.61 2.56
C GLY A 62 -14.89 -4.56 1.95
N GLU A 63 -14.48 -5.59 2.69
CA GLU A 63 -13.45 -6.52 2.21
C GLU A 63 -13.82 -7.22 0.90
N PRO A 64 -15.04 -7.76 0.72
CA PRO A 64 -15.40 -8.37 -0.57
C PRO A 64 -15.33 -7.38 -1.74
N GLY A 65 -15.80 -6.16 -1.54
CA GLY A 65 -15.75 -5.13 -2.56
C GLY A 65 -14.33 -4.70 -2.91
N LEU A 66 -13.44 -4.64 -1.91
CA LEU A 66 -12.03 -4.33 -2.14
C LEU A 66 -11.33 -5.44 -2.91
N GLN A 67 -11.63 -6.69 -2.61
CA GLN A 67 -11.06 -7.82 -3.36
C GLN A 67 -11.52 -7.78 -4.81
N ASP A 68 -12.80 -7.52 -5.06
CA ASP A 68 -13.32 -7.38 -6.42
C ASP A 68 -12.64 -6.24 -7.16
N TYR A 69 -12.45 -5.10 -6.49
CA TYR A 69 -11.78 -3.95 -7.08
C TYR A 69 -10.33 -4.30 -7.48
N ARG A 70 -9.61 -5.00 -6.60
CA ARG A 70 -8.23 -5.42 -6.89
C ARG A 70 -8.16 -6.36 -8.08
N GLN A 71 -9.11 -7.29 -8.19
CA GLN A 71 -9.18 -8.20 -9.33
C GLN A 71 -9.44 -7.45 -10.63
N GLN A 72 -10.24 -6.39 -10.59
CA GLN A 72 -10.55 -5.60 -11.77
C GLN A 72 -9.43 -4.64 -12.17
N LYS A 73 -8.73 -4.06 -11.19
CA LYS A 73 -7.85 -2.90 -11.41
C LYS A 73 -6.38 -3.13 -11.11
N ASN A 74 -6.03 -4.13 -10.32
CA ASN A 74 -4.68 -4.25 -9.79
C ASN A 74 -3.89 -5.48 -10.23
N LEU A 75 -4.37 -6.23 -11.22
CA LEU A 75 -3.65 -7.43 -11.67
C LEU A 75 -2.55 -7.12 -12.67
N VAL A 76 -2.70 -6.03 -13.42
CA VAL A 76 -1.78 -5.69 -14.52
C VAL A 76 -1.42 -4.22 -14.40
N SER A 77 -0.15 -3.90 -14.66
CA SER A 77 0.29 -2.51 -14.72
C SER A 77 -0.20 -1.83 -15.99
N ILE A 78 0.01 -0.51 -16.08
CA ILE A 78 -0.33 0.25 -17.28
C ILE A 78 0.43 -0.25 -18.51
N ASP A 79 1.61 -0.85 -18.29
CA ASP A 79 2.44 -1.42 -19.36
C ASP A 79 2.08 -2.88 -19.67
N GLY A 80 1.04 -3.42 -19.05
CA GLY A 80 0.61 -4.79 -19.28
C GLY A 80 1.39 -5.85 -18.53
N LEU A 81 2.22 -5.47 -17.57
CA LEU A 81 3.00 -6.42 -16.78
C LEU A 81 2.18 -6.94 -15.60
N PRO A 82 2.29 -8.24 -15.25
CA PRO A 82 1.56 -8.77 -14.10
C PRO A 82 2.09 -8.17 -12.80
N THR A 83 1.16 -7.85 -11.89
CA THR A 83 1.50 -7.41 -10.54
C THR A 83 1.66 -8.62 -9.61
N PRO A 84 2.21 -8.45 -8.38
CA PRO A 84 2.23 -9.54 -7.40
C PRO A 84 0.86 -10.12 -7.08
N LEU A 85 -0.23 -9.36 -7.25
CA LEU A 85 -1.58 -9.86 -7.02
C LEU A 85 -1.99 -10.84 -8.10
N ALA A 86 -1.55 -10.68 -9.34
CA ALA A 86 -1.79 -11.65 -10.42
C ALA A 86 -1.01 -12.95 -10.18
N ALA A 87 0.21 -12.84 -9.64
CA ALA A 87 1.04 -14.01 -9.33
C ALA A 87 0.52 -14.82 -8.13
N LYS A 88 -0.50 -14.33 -7.45
CA LYS A 88 -1.12 -14.95 -6.29
C LYS A 88 -2.22 -15.94 -6.68
N GLU A 89 -2.38 -16.24 -7.93
CA GLU A 89 -3.44 -17.14 -8.41
C GLU A 89 -3.41 -18.45 -7.67
N PRO A 90 -4.56 -18.92 -7.18
CA PRO A 90 -4.65 -20.23 -6.54
C PRO A 90 -4.36 -21.30 -7.57
N SER A 91 -3.51 -22.19 -7.19
CA SER A 91 -3.25 -23.37 -7.98
C SER A 91 -4.42 -24.33 -7.93
#